data_147222771cf61e011c6f2cb2bcb97b5f
#
_entry.id   147222771cf61e011c6f2cb2bcb97b5f
#
_cell.length_a   1.000
_cell.length_b   1.000
_cell.length_c   1.000
_cell.angle_alpha   90.00
_cell.angle_beta   90.00
_cell.angle_gamma   90.00
#
_symmetry.space_group_name_H-M   'P 1'
#
loop_
_entity.id
_entity.type
_entity.pdbx_description
1 polymer ?
#
loop_
_entity_poly.entity_id
_entity_poly.type
_entity_poly.pdbx_seq_one_letter_code
_entity_poly.pdbx_strand_id
1 'polypeptide(L)'
;MLFRSALQQTGRSLDFGIEGEGAFFTVNDGTGDAYTRDGAFTLDPTGKLVTKAGLAVQGDGGDIILDPALGAAVIGEDGTMSQNGALVGKLTLARFETLGALSKDGDGLYRNRSNSTPIEATGAKISQGSLEASNVNPLTEITSMIEISRAYEQATRMIENVNDLSKRAVERLGRPN
;
A
#
# COMPACT_ATOMS: atom_id res chain seq x y z
N MET A 1 -10.06 -18.28 8.95
CA MET A 1 -8.61 -18.26 9.20
C MET A 1 -8.18 -16.81 9.19
N LEU A 2 -7.87 -16.24 10.35
CA LEU A 2 -7.40 -14.86 10.50
C LEU A 2 -5.93 -14.83 10.08
N PHE A 3 -5.65 -14.31 8.91
CA PHE A 3 -4.27 -14.10 8.44
C PHE A 3 -3.71 -12.92 9.23
N ARG A 4 -2.93 -13.19 10.26
CA ARG A 4 -2.06 -12.18 10.86
C ARG A 4 -0.94 -11.93 9.85
N SER A 5 -0.93 -10.78 9.23
CA SER A 5 0.23 -10.34 8.44
C SER A 5 1.42 -10.26 9.40
N ALA A 6 2.47 -11.02 9.09
CA ALA A 6 3.68 -11.01 9.90
C ALA A 6 4.39 -9.66 9.70
N LEU A 7 4.83 -9.03 10.79
CA LEU A 7 5.73 -7.89 10.70
C LEU A 7 7.12 -8.36 10.29
N GLN A 8 7.70 -7.71 9.31
CA GLN A 8 9.06 -7.95 8.84
C GLN A 8 9.94 -6.80 9.30
N GLN A 9 11.02 -7.11 10.00
CA GLN A 9 12.01 -6.11 10.41
C GLN A 9 12.78 -5.59 9.21
N THR A 10 12.77 -4.27 9.02
CA THR A 10 13.51 -3.58 7.97
C THR A 10 14.72 -2.83 8.49
N GLY A 11 14.75 -2.49 9.78
CA GLY A 11 15.80 -1.72 10.43
C GLY A 11 15.81 -0.23 10.09
N ARG A 12 14.88 0.26 9.28
CA ARG A 12 14.77 1.69 8.96
C ARG A 12 13.96 2.42 10.02
N SER A 13 14.44 3.56 10.49
CA SER A 13 13.84 4.34 11.59
C SER A 13 12.47 4.94 11.26
N LEU A 14 12.13 5.11 9.98
CA LEU A 14 10.87 5.66 9.51
C LEU A 14 9.91 4.61 8.92
N ASP A 15 10.22 3.32 9.12
CA ASP A 15 9.30 2.23 8.84
C ASP A 15 8.52 1.89 10.11
N PHE A 16 7.20 1.90 10.02
CA PHE A 16 6.29 1.65 11.15
C PHE A 16 5.29 0.55 10.81
N GLY A 17 5.35 -0.56 11.54
CA GLY A 17 4.36 -1.62 11.43
C GLY A 17 3.24 -1.44 12.45
N ILE A 18 2.01 -1.76 12.07
CA ILE A 18 0.87 -1.78 12.99
C ILE A 18 0.65 -3.20 13.51
N GLU A 19 0.72 -3.38 14.83
CA GLU A 19 0.27 -4.57 15.52
C GLU A 19 -1.18 -4.39 15.98
N GLY A 20 -2.09 -5.05 15.28
CA GLY A 20 -3.53 -4.94 15.56
C GLY A 20 -4.37 -5.05 14.30
N GLU A 21 -5.60 -5.55 14.47
CA GLU A 21 -6.52 -5.73 13.36
C GLU A 21 -7.34 -4.46 13.12
N GLY A 22 -7.52 -4.12 11.83
CA GLY A 22 -8.42 -3.03 11.43
C GLY A 22 -7.93 -1.63 11.77
N ALA A 23 -6.68 -1.46 12.18
CA ALA A 23 -6.06 -0.16 12.42
C ALA A 23 -5.30 0.33 11.18
N PHE A 24 -5.32 1.64 10.96
CA PHE A 24 -4.71 2.30 9.80
C PHE A 24 -4.00 3.58 10.23
N PHE A 25 -2.93 3.92 9.57
CA PHE A 25 -2.38 5.28 9.62
C PHE A 25 -3.31 6.23 8.88
N THR A 26 -3.48 7.43 9.40
CA THR A 26 -4.19 8.51 8.72
C THR A 26 -3.18 9.35 7.94
N VAL A 27 -3.47 9.61 6.68
CA VAL A 27 -2.67 10.46 5.80
C VAL A 27 -3.57 11.47 5.12
N ASN A 28 -3.03 12.63 4.76
CA ASN A 28 -3.79 13.71 4.13
C ASN A 28 -3.16 14.07 2.77
N ASP A 29 -3.99 14.18 1.74
CA ASP A 29 -3.57 14.55 0.39
C ASP A 29 -3.85 16.01 0.03
N GLY A 30 -4.27 16.82 1.02
CA GLY A 30 -4.69 18.21 0.84
C GLY A 30 -6.16 18.35 0.45
N THR A 31 -6.86 17.28 0.08
CA THR A 31 -8.30 17.27 -0.21
C THR A 31 -9.11 16.57 0.87
N GLY A 32 -8.47 15.76 1.70
CA GLY A 32 -9.10 15.03 2.80
C GLY A 32 -8.26 13.88 3.31
N ASP A 33 -8.80 13.22 4.31
CA ASP A 33 -8.13 12.09 4.96
C ASP A 33 -8.25 10.81 4.12
N ALA A 34 -7.13 10.12 4.02
CA ALA A 34 -7.04 8.77 3.51
C ALA A 34 -6.37 7.87 4.56
N TYR A 35 -6.50 6.59 4.41
CA TYR A 35 -6.06 5.61 5.40
C TYR A 35 -5.15 4.59 4.73
N THR A 36 -4.07 4.20 5.40
CA THR A 36 -3.13 3.20 4.86
C THR A 36 -2.61 2.28 5.94
N ARG A 37 -2.24 1.06 5.56
CA ARG A 37 -1.45 0.16 6.39
C ARG A 37 0.04 0.15 6.00
N ASP A 38 0.39 0.77 4.85
CA ASP A 38 1.80 0.92 4.48
C ASP A 38 2.45 1.99 5.37
N GLY A 39 3.33 1.55 6.23
CA GLY A 39 4.10 2.40 7.14
C GLY A 39 5.50 2.74 6.64
N ALA A 40 5.78 2.54 5.36
CA ALA A 40 7.06 2.92 4.76
C ALA A 40 7.06 4.43 4.47
N PHE A 41 7.40 5.22 5.48
CA PHE A 41 7.41 6.67 5.40
C PHE A 41 8.79 7.24 5.08
N THR A 42 8.81 8.52 4.70
CA THR A 42 10.02 9.30 4.44
C THR A 42 9.80 10.74 4.90
N LEU A 43 10.85 11.55 4.92
CA LEU A 43 10.73 12.98 5.16
C LEU A 43 10.77 13.73 3.83
N ASP A 44 9.91 14.73 3.72
CA ASP A 44 9.98 15.70 2.65
C ASP A 44 11.10 16.74 2.94
N PRO A 45 11.42 17.66 2.00
CA PRO A 45 12.44 18.68 2.21
C PRO A 45 12.13 19.64 3.37
N THR A 46 10.89 19.71 3.84
CA THR A 46 10.47 20.53 4.97
C THR A 46 10.52 19.82 6.31
N GLY A 47 10.91 18.53 6.31
CA GLY A 47 10.93 17.66 7.49
C GLY A 47 9.59 17.03 7.83
N LYS A 48 8.58 17.17 6.98
CA LYS A 48 7.26 16.56 7.18
C LYS A 48 7.33 15.06 6.88
N LEU A 49 6.72 14.25 7.75
CA LEU A 49 6.59 12.81 7.54
C LEU A 49 5.55 12.54 6.45
N VAL A 50 5.97 11.87 5.38
CA VAL A 50 5.13 11.61 4.21
C VAL A 50 5.21 10.15 3.77
N THR A 51 4.21 9.69 3.06
CA THR A 51 4.24 8.43 2.32
C THR A 51 5.16 8.51 1.11
N LYS A 52 5.45 7.39 0.46
CA LYS A 52 6.18 7.36 -0.84
C LYS A 52 5.48 8.18 -1.94
N ALA A 53 4.16 8.35 -1.85
CA ALA A 53 3.36 9.17 -2.77
C ALA A 53 3.35 10.66 -2.39
N GLY A 54 4.02 11.06 -1.29
CA GLY A 54 4.08 12.44 -0.84
C GLY A 54 2.90 12.90 0.02
N LEU A 55 2.04 11.98 0.49
CA LEU A 55 0.91 12.31 1.36
C LEU A 55 1.38 12.52 2.80
N ALA A 56 0.94 13.60 3.45
CA ALA A 56 1.34 13.92 4.81
C ALA A 56 0.73 12.94 5.82
N VAL A 57 1.56 12.38 6.69
CA VAL A 57 1.11 11.51 7.79
C VAL A 57 0.57 12.36 8.92
N GLN A 58 -0.61 12.00 9.42
CA GLN A 58 -1.32 12.75 10.43
C GLN A 58 -1.11 12.17 11.83
N GLY A 59 -0.91 13.06 12.77
CA GLY A 59 -0.95 12.78 14.19
C GLY A 59 -2.06 13.55 14.90
N ASP A 60 -2.10 13.50 16.22
CA ASP A 60 -3.09 14.22 17.07
C ASP A 60 -3.15 15.72 16.81
N GLY A 61 -2.02 16.32 16.45
CA GLY A 61 -1.88 17.77 16.20
C GLY A 61 -1.90 18.16 14.72
N GLY A 62 -2.16 17.23 13.80
CA GLY A 62 -2.04 17.44 12.37
C GLY A 62 -0.78 16.82 11.79
N ASP A 63 -0.12 17.48 10.85
CA ASP A 63 1.08 16.96 10.18
C ASP A 63 2.23 16.73 11.18
N ILE A 64 2.89 15.59 11.08
CA ILE A 64 4.10 15.27 11.87
C ILE A 64 5.31 15.90 11.17
N ILE A 65 6.03 16.77 11.88
CA ILE A 65 7.24 17.43 11.38
C ILE A 65 8.42 17.04 12.25
N LEU A 66 9.47 16.51 11.62
CA LEU A 66 10.74 16.12 12.23
C LEU A 66 11.84 17.03 11.74
N ASP A 67 12.80 17.34 12.60
CA ASP A 67 13.98 18.09 12.20
C ASP A 67 15.10 17.10 11.80
N PRO A 68 15.49 17.04 10.50
CA PRO A 68 16.55 16.13 10.06
C PRO A 68 17.89 16.37 10.79
N ALA A 69 18.13 17.56 11.34
CA ALA A 69 19.36 17.89 12.06
C ALA A 69 19.43 17.30 13.48
N LEU A 70 18.28 16.93 14.05
CA LEU A 70 18.22 16.39 15.42
C LEU A 70 18.39 14.86 15.49
N GLY A 71 18.64 14.21 14.34
CA GLY A 71 18.85 12.76 14.26
C GLY A 71 17.54 11.96 14.14
N ALA A 72 17.64 10.65 14.35
CA ALA A 72 16.51 9.75 14.18
C ALA A 72 15.41 9.99 15.23
N ALA A 73 14.17 10.00 14.80
CA ALA A 73 13.02 9.97 15.70
C ALA A 73 12.82 8.56 16.28
N VAL A 74 12.34 8.52 17.52
CA VAL A 74 11.95 7.29 18.21
C VAL A 74 10.44 7.32 18.42
N ILE A 75 9.77 6.21 18.13
CA ILE A 75 8.35 6.06 18.38
C ILE A 75 8.09 5.02 19.46
N GLY A 76 7.19 5.35 20.37
CA GLY A 76 6.66 4.41 21.35
C GLY A 76 5.58 3.49 20.77
N GLU A 77 5.31 2.38 21.43
CA GLU A 77 4.24 1.46 21.04
C GLU A 77 2.85 2.13 21.01
N ASP A 78 2.67 3.20 21.77
CA ASP A 78 1.44 4.01 21.85
C ASP A 78 1.33 5.08 20.75
N GLY A 79 2.33 5.15 19.85
CA GLY A 79 2.40 6.15 18.78
C GLY A 79 3.08 7.46 19.18
N THR A 80 3.50 7.62 20.43
CA THR A 80 4.21 8.83 20.88
C THR A 80 5.56 8.93 20.18
N MET A 81 5.80 10.04 19.47
CA MET A 81 7.02 10.28 18.70
C MET A 81 7.88 11.32 19.41
N SER A 82 9.14 10.98 19.62
CA SER A 82 10.12 11.86 20.22
C SER A 82 11.39 11.95 19.37
N GLN A 83 12.05 13.09 19.41
CA GLN A 83 13.32 13.34 18.74
C GLN A 83 14.25 14.07 19.68
N ASN A 84 15.46 13.56 19.84
CA ASN A 84 16.45 14.09 20.80
C ASN A 84 15.88 14.27 22.22
N GLY A 85 14.98 13.39 22.65
CA GLY A 85 14.31 13.43 23.96
C GLY A 85 13.16 14.42 24.08
N ALA A 86 12.87 15.22 23.08
CA ALA A 86 11.71 16.11 23.04
C ALA A 86 10.53 15.42 22.35
N LEU A 87 9.33 15.63 22.90
CA LEU A 87 8.08 15.17 22.27
C LEU A 87 7.82 15.99 21.01
N VAL A 88 7.62 15.29 19.87
CA VAL A 88 7.30 15.91 18.58
C VAL A 88 5.79 15.84 18.30
N GLY A 89 5.16 14.72 18.64
CA GLY A 89 3.75 14.49 18.40
C GLY A 89 3.37 13.04 18.69
N LYS A 90 2.13 12.68 18.37
CA LYS A 90 1.65 11.32 18.50
C LYS A 90 1.00 10.89 17.18
N LEU A 91 1.47 9.80 16.60
CA LEU A 91 0.80 9.14 15.47
C LEU A 91 -0.53 8.56 15.91
N THR A 92 -1.60 8.92 15.21
CA THR A 92 -2.93 8.41 15.51
C THR A 92 -3.28 7.27 14.58
N LEU A 93 -3.69 6.14 15.16
CA LEU A 93 -4.22 5.02 14.41
C LEU A 93 -5.75 5.10 14.37
N ALA A 94 -6.31 5.13 13.18
CA ALA A 94 -7.75 5.09 12.96
C ALA A 94 -8.24 3.65 12.80
N ARG A 95 -9.39 3.34 13.38
CA ARG A 95 -10.12 2.08 13.18
C ARG A 95 -11.54 2.38 12.74
N PHE A 96 -12.11 1.47 11.94
CA PHE A 96 -13.49 1.52 11.50
C PHE A 96 -14.25 0.31 12.02
N GLU A 97 -15.46 0.51 12.51
CA GLU A 97 -16.33 -0.59 12.98
C GLU A 97 -16.66 -1.56 11.84
N THR A 98 -16.81 -1.03 10.64
CA THR A 98 -17.11 -1.80 9.44
C THR A 98 -16.08 -1.50 8.36
N LEU A 99 -15.24 -2.47 8.02
CA LEU A 99 -14.25 -2.32 6.93
C LEU A 99 -14.89 -2.08 5.56
N GLY A 100 -16.15 -2.46 5.37
CA GLY A 100 -16.95 -2.15 4.17
C GLY A 100 -17.22 -0.65 3.96
N ALA A 101 -16.98 0.19 4.98
CA ALA A 101 -17.03 1.64 4.87
C ALA A 101 -15.85 2.22 4.07
N LEU A 102 -14.76 1.44 3.96
CA LEU A 102 -13.55 1.82 3.28
C LEU A 102 -13.56 1.32 1.83
N SER A 103 -13.28 2.21 0.90
CA SER A 103 -13.06 1.90 -0.52
C SER A 103 -11.57 1.98 -0.83
N LYS A 104 -11.02 0.98 -1.54
CA LYS A 104 -9.64 1.06 -2.05
C LYS A 104 -9.53 2.15 -3.11
N ASP A 105 -8.53 3.00 -2.97
CA ASP A 105 -8.27 4.15 -3.86
C ASP A 105 -6.95 4.01 -4.66
N GLY A 106 -6.36 2.81 -4.68
CA GLY A 106 -5.05 2.54 -5.27
C GLY A 106 -3.90 2.77 -4.28
N ASP A 107 -2.68 2.38 -4.66
CA ASP A 107 -1.42 2.56 -3.91
C ASP A 107 -1.47 2.20 -2.42
N GLY A 108 -2.32 1.22 -2.06
CA GLY A 108 -2.51 0.82 -0.66
C GLY A 108 -3.31 1.81 0.18
N LEU A 109 -3.96 2.78 -0.44
CA LEU A 109 -4.80 3.78 0.21
C LEU A 109 -6.26 3.31 0.28
N TYR A 110 -6.92 3.74 1.33
CA TYR A 110 -8.35 3.53 1.57
C TYR A 110 -9.02 4.88 1.83
N ARG A 111 -10.19 5.08 1.26
CA ARG A 111 -11.04 6.25 1.54
C ARG A 111 -12.32 5.86 2.22
N ASN A 112 -12.72 6.68 3.18
CA ASN A 112 -14.00 6.56 3.85
C ASN A 112 -15.09 7.20 2.98
N ARG A 113 -15.84 6.38 2.25
CA ARG A 113 -16.94 6.85 1.39
C ARG A 113 -18.31 6.84 2.06
N SER A 114 -18.43 6.19 3.21
CA SER A 114 -19.71 6.05 3.92
C SER A 114 -19.89 7.05 5.04
N ASN A 115 -19.03 8.06 5.18
CA ASN A 115 -19.03 9.03 6.28
C ASN A 115 -19.05 8.37 7.68
N SER A 116 -18.55 7.14 7.80
CA SER A 116 -18.35 6.50 9.10
C SER A 116 -17.31 7.28 9.90
N THR A 117 -17.61 7.59 11.15
CA THR A 117 -16.66 8.27 12.01
C THR A 117 -15.50 7.32 12.33
N PRO A 118 -14.24 7.67 11.99
CA PRO A 118 -13.10 6.90 12.44
C PRO A 118 -13.01 6.98 13.97
N ILE A 119 -12.71 5.86 14.61
CA ILE A 119 -12.46 5.78 16.04
C ILE A 119 -10.97 5.53 16.28
N GLU A 120 -10.42 6.02 17.38
CA GLU A 120 -9.05 5.72 17.74
C GLU A 120 -8.89 4.20 17.95
N ALA A 121 -7.86 3.62 17.34
CA ALA A 121 -7.58 2.18 17.45
C ALA A 121 -6.93 1.84 18.79
N THR A 122 -7.71 1.94 19.87
CA THR A 122 -7.28 1.56 21.22
C THR A 122 -6.81 0.11 21.26
N GLY A 123 -5.57 -0.12 21.71
CA GLY A 123 -4.97 -1.45 21.81
C GLY A 123 -4.16 -1.89 20.58
N ALA A 124 -4.17 -1.14 19.48
CA ALA A 124 -3.19 -1.31 18.42
C ALA A 124 -1.84 -0.71 18.87
N LYS A 125 -0.74 -1.37 18.47
CA LYS A 125 0.61 -0.93 18.79
C LYS A 125 1.37 -0.60 17.52
N ILE A 126 2.34 0.30 17.64
CA ILE A 126 3.25 0.65 16.55
C ILE A 126 4.62 0.03 16.84
N SER A 127 5.16 -0.68 15.85
CA SER A 127 6.50 -1.27 15.88
C SER A 127 7.41 -0.52 14.93
N GLN A 128 8.41 0.18 15.46
CA GLN A 128 9.41 0.91 14.68
C GLN A 128 10.40 -0.06 14.01
N GLY A 129 10.86 0.28 12.80
CA GLY A 129 11.80 -0.55 12.06
C GLY A 129 11.20 -1.81 11.48
N SER A 130 9.88 -1.87 11.39
CA SER A 130 9.13 -3.02 10.88
C SER A 130 8.05 -2.56 9.89
N LEU A 131 7.73 -3.43 8.94
CA LEU A 131 6.62 -3.22 8.00
C LEU A 131 5.72 -4.46 7.99
N GLU A 132 4.46 -4.26 7.71
CA GLU A 132 3.55 -5.36 7.44
C GLU A 132 3.97 -6.08 6.16
N ALA A 133 4.24 -7.38 6.23
CA ALA A 133 4.58 -8.16 5.06
C ALA A 133 3.37 -8.24 4.12
N SER A 134 3.61 -8.10 2.83
CA SER A 134 2.55 -8.33 1.84
C SER A 134 2.00 -9.75 1.97
N ASN A 135 0.69 -9.88 2.04
CA ASN A 135 0.02 -11.19 2.02
C ASN A 135 0.01 -11.83 0.60
N VAL A 136 0.62 -11.16 -0.37
CA VAL A 136 0.76 -11.68 -1.74
C VAL A 136 1.98 -12.59 -1.79
N ASN A 137 1.78 -13.84 -2.20
CA ASN A 137 2.89 -14.76 -2.46
C ASN A 137 3.48 -14.44 -3.85
N PRO A 138 4.70 -13.86 -3.93
CA PRO A 138 5.29 -13.46 -5.20
C PRO A 138 5.45 -14.63 -6.17
N LEU A 139 5.69 -15.83 -5.65
CA LEU A 139 5.87 -17.01 -6.46
C LEU A 139 4.58 -17.41 -7.19
N THR A 140 3.44 -17.30 -6.51
CA THR A 140 2.12 -17.56 -7.11
C THR A 140 1.81 -16.54 -8.20
N GLU A 141 2.08 -15.27 -7.95
CA GLU A 141 1.85 -14.20 -8.93
C GLU A 141 2.75 -14.36 -10.17
N ILE A 142 4.03 -14.70 -10.00
CA ILE A 142 4.93 -14.97 -11.12
C ILE A 142 4.42 -16.18 -11.93
N THR A 143 3.95 -17.22 -11.28
CA THR A 143 3.39 -18.39 -11.98
C THR A 143 2.16 -18.01 -12.78
N SER A 144 1.25 -17.23 -12.22
CA SER A 144 0.05 -16.71 -12.90
C SER A 144 0.43 -15.82 -14.09
N MET A 145 1.44 -14.96 -13.96
CA MET A 145 1.94 -14.15 -15.08
C MET A 145 2.50 -15.01 -16.21
N ILE A 146 3.24 -16.09 -15.89
CA ILE A 146 3.76 -17.03 -16.89
C ILE A 146 2.60 -17.73 -17.60
N GLU A 147 1.58 -18.16 -16.89
CA GLU A 147 0.39 -18.80 -17.47
C GLU A 147 -0.36 -17.85 -18.43
N ILE A 148 -0.58 -16.60 -18.01
CA ILE A 148 -1.20 -15.57 -18.83
C ILE A 148 -0.36 -15.29 -20.09
N SER A 149 0.95 -15.17 -19.94
CA SER A 149 1.86 -14.94 -21.05
C SER A 149 1.81 -16.08 -22.06
N ARG A 150 1.82 -17.33 -21.59
CA ARG A 150 1.68 -18.52 -22.47
C ARG A 150 0.33 -18.57 -23.17
N ALA A 151 -0.75 -18.23 -22.48
CA ALA A 151 -2.09 -18.18 -23.07
C ALA A 151 -2.16 -17.11 -24.18
N TYR A 152 -1.55 -15.94 -23.95
CA TYR A 152 -1.45 -14.89 -24.96
C TYR A 152 -0.67 -15.34 -26.20
N GLU A 153 0.50 -15.98 -26.01
CA GLU A 153 1.29 -16.52 -27.13
C GLU A 153 0.53 -17.59 -27.92
N GLN A 154 -0.22 -18.47 -27.24
CA GLN A 154 -1.05 -19.47 -27.90
C GLN A 154 -2.17 -18.83 -28.72
N ALA A 155 -2.84 -17.82 -28.18
CA ALA A 155 -3.88 -17.08 -28.87
C ALA A 155 -3.33 -16.36 -30.11
N THR A 156 -2.15 -15.74 -30.01
CA THR A 156 -1.48 -15.08 -31.13
C THR A 156 -1.14 -16.07 -32.23
N ARG A 157 -0.56 -17.24 -31.90
CA ARG A 157 -0.27 -18.29 -32.88
C ARG A 157 -1.53 -18.84 -33.55
N MET A 158 -2.64 -18.93 -32.82
CA MET A 158 -3.92 -19.37 -33.37
C MET A 158 -4.45 -18.37 -34.40
N ILE A 159 -4.35 -17.07 -34.12
CA ILE A 159 -4.71 -16.00 -35.05
C ILE A 159 -3.84 -16.04 -36.32
N GLU A 160 -2.52 -16.22 -36.18
CA GLU A 160 -1.61 -16.38 -37.30
C GLU A 160 -1.95 -17.58 -38.17
N ASN A 161 -2.24 -18.73 -37.55
CA ASN A 161 -2.66 -19.94 -38.28
C ASN A 161 -3.97 -19.72 -39.05
N VAL A 162 -4.97 -19.07 -38.43
CA VAL A 162 -6.25 -18.74 -39.11
C VAL A 162 -6.01 -17.82 -40.28
N ASN A 163 -5.15 -16.80 -40.12
CA ASN A 163 -4.78 -15.88 -41.21
C ASN A 163 -4.08 -16.60 -42.37
N ASP A 164 -3.16 -17.52 -42.05
CA ASP A 164 -2.47 -18.32 -43.07
C ASP A 164 -3.42 -19.26 -43.81
N LEU A 165 -4.34 -19.91 -43.07
CA LEU A 165 -5.39 -20.74 -43.71
C LEU A 165 -6.28 -19.92 -44.61
N SER A 166 -6.67 -18.73 -44.17
CA SER A 166 -7.49 -17.80 -44.99
C SER A 166 -6.78 -17.38 -46.28
N LYS A 167 -5.48 -17.03 -46.20
CA LYS A 167 -4.66 -16.70 -47.37
C LYS A 167 -4.58 -17.86 -48.35
N ARG A 168 -4.28 -19.07 -47.86
CA ARG A 168 -4.22 -20.30 -48.72
C ARG A 168 -5.57 -20.64 -49.33
N ALA A 169 -6.69 -20.40 -48.62
CA ALA A 169 -8.02 -20.61 -49.18
C ALA A 169 -8.31 -19.64 -50.34
N VAL A 170 -7.97 -18.36 -50.18
CA VAL A 170 -8.13 -17.34 -51.23
C VAL A 170 -7.24 -17.64 -52.45
N GLU A 171 -5.98 -18.07 -52.23
CA GLU A 171 -5.08 -18.45 -53.33
C GLU A 171 -5.56 -19.65 -54.13
N ARG A 172 -6.19 -20.65 -53.47
CA ARG A 172 -6.77 -21.82 -54.12
C ARG A 172 -8.02 -21.51 -54.94
N LEU A 173 -8.89 -20.60 -54.40
CA LEU A 173 -10.11 -20.19 -55.07
C LEU A 173 -9.84 -19.20 -56.22
N GLY A 174 -8.71 -18.48 -56.22
CA GLY A 174 -8.34 -17.50 -57.20
C GLY A 174 -7.54 -18.04 -58.40
N ARG A 175 -7.26 -19.38 -58.49
CA ARG A 175 -6.63 -19.99 -59.66
C ARG A 175 -7.68 -20.43 -60.66
N PRO A 176 -7.86 -19.75 -61.81
CA PRO A 176 -8.69 -20.26 -62.89
C PRO A 176 -8.02 -21.49 -63.53
N ASN A 177 -8.82 -22.52 -63.81
CA ASN A 177 -8.40 -23.71 -64.55
C ASN A 177 -7.96 -23.33 -65.97
#